data_eda736807954bd033bf0039e9263ea38
#
_entry.id   eda736807954bd033bf0039e9263ea38
#
_cell.length_a   1.000
_cell.length_b   1.000
_cell.length_c   1.000
_cell.angle_alpha   90.00
_cell.angle_beta   90.00
_cell.angle_gamma   90.00
#
_symmetry.space_group_name_H-M   'P 1'
#
loop_
_entity.id
_entity.type
_entity.pdbx_description
1 polymer ?
#
loop_
_entity_poly.entity_id
_entity_poly.type
_entity_poly.pdbx_seq_one_letter_code
_entity_poly.pdbx_strand_id
1 'polypeptide(L)'
;MARELILKLGKKITDRVDVKLGMTKLDENSPEYYGLASVVTDEMAELALAMKVRVPTTPAEIGKKVGKDPVYVEQLFDQMSMIGLLEYNWENADHHKQWTLPIFVPGSAELMNMNLQQVETHPEIAQFFERMSFLPLTKITCMVPPGGAGVGMHVIPVEKAIPATNESVDVEHISHWLKKYEDQLGVGYCSCRNAMRIQGEGCGELQDEMCIAVGQFCDYCLETGKGRKITYDEAMEILQRAEDNGYVHQITNIDGEDKIFAIC
;
A
#
# COMPACT_ATOMS: atom_id res chain seq x y z
N MET A 1 26.16 14.37 2.01
CA MET A 1 26.43 13.80 0.66
C MET A 1 25.31 12.79 0.39
N ALA A 2 24.60 12.92 -0.71
CA ALA A 2 23.50 12.01 -1.05
C ALA A 2 24.00 10.55 -1.17
N ARG A 3 23.20 9.62 -0.67
CA ARG A 3 23.45 8.19 -0.78
C ARG A 3 23.00 7.70 -2.16
N GLU A 4 23.96 7.36 -3.01
CA GLU A 4 23.72 7.06 -4.42
C GLU A 4 22.76 5.86 -4.63
N LEU A 5 22.84 4.82 -3.77
CA LEU A 5 21.95 3.66 -3.86
C LEU A 5 20.48 4.04 -3.58
N ILE A 6 20.26 4.95 -2.64
CA ILE A 6 18.90 5.45 -2.33
C ILE A 6 18.33 6.27 -3.50
N LEU A 7 19.15 7.12 -4.12
CA LEU A 7 18.75 7.86 -5.33
C LEU A 7 18.35 6.90 -6.46
N LYS A 8 19.18 5.86 -6.70
CA LYS A 8 18.86 4.84 -7.71
C LYS A 8 17.58 4.06 -7.38
N LEU A 9 17.37 3.73 -6.10
CA LEU A 9 16.16 3.04 -5.66
C LEU A 9 14.92 3.92 -5.84
N GLY A 10 14.97 5.16 -5.35
CA GLY A 10 13.88 6.11 -5.54
C GLY A 10 13.49 6.25 -7.00
N LYS A 11 14.45 6.42 -7.89
CA LYS A 11 14.21 6.45 -9.32
C LYS A 11 13.56 5.17 -9.83
N LYS A 12 14.06 4.00 -9.42
CA LYS A 12 13.57 2.70 -9.88
C LYS A 12 12.10 2.45 -9.56
N ILE A 13 11.65 2.80 -8.35
CA ILE A 13 10.27 2.56 -7.93
C ILE A 13 9.31 3.64 -8.39
N THR A 14 9.81 4.81 -8.80
CA THR A 14 8.99 5.95 -9.28
C THR A 14 8.98 6.11 -10.80
N ASP A 15 9.95 5.55 -11.53
CA ASP A 15 10.10 5.74 -13.00
C ASP A 15 8.90 5.27 -13.85
N ARG A 16 7.98 4.51 -13.27
CA ARG A 16 6.75 4.09 -13.97
C ARG A 16 5.63 5.12 -13.92
N VAL A 17 5.75 6.11 -13.06
CA VAL A 17 4.96 7.32 -13.15
C VAL A 17 5.74 8.24 -14.09
N ASP A 18 5.31 8.27 -15.34
CA ASP A 18 6.06 8.86 -16.46
C ASP A 18 6.68 10.21 -16.06
N VAL A 19 7.94 10.36 -16.34
CA VAL A 19 8.76 11.57 -16.24
C VAL A 19 8.05 12.84 -16.76
N LYS A 20 7.13 12.69 -17.69
CA LYS A 20 6.23 13.77 -18.18
C LYS A 20 5.37 14.41 -17.09
N LEU A 21 5.23 13.81 -15.91
CA LEU A 21 4.52 14.40 -14.77
C LEU A 21 5.36 15.41 -13.96
N GLY A 22 6.55 15.74 -14.43
CA GLY A 22 7.38 16.79 -13.86
C GLY A 22 8.36 16.32 -12.78
N MET A 23 8.58 15.01 -12.66
CA MET A 23 9.55 14.41 -11.74
C MET A 23 10.89 14.17 -12.45
N THR A 24 11.37 15.19 -13.13
CA THR A 24 12.49 15.07 -14.08
C THR A 24 13.87 15.04 -13.44
N LYS A 25 13.98 15.36 -12.14
CA LYS A 25 15.26 15.40 -11.45
C LYS A 25 15.10 14.92 -10.02
N LEU A 26 15.63 13.75 -9.75
CA LEU A 26 15.75 13.22 -8.40
C LEU A 26 17.11 13.63 -7.83
N ASP A 27 17.08 14.35 -6.72
CA ASP A 27 18.26 14.75 -5.96
C ASP A 27 18.04 14.60 -4.45
N GLU A 28 19.01 15.02 -3.65
CA GLU A 28 18.94 14.88 -2.18
C GLU A 28 17.84 15.73 -1.50
N ASN A 29 17.26 16.68 -2.23
CA ASN A 29 16.14 17.50 -1.77
C ASN A 29 14.78 16.98 -2.23
N SER A 30 14.79 15.88 -2.98
CA SER A 30 13.58 15.25 -3.47
C SER A 30 12.95 14.39 -2.35
N PRO A 31 11.63 14.46 -2.11
CA PRO A 31 10.95 13.62 -1.12
C PRO A 31 11.21 12.14 -1.31
N GLU A 32 11.33 11.68 -2.56
CA GLU A 32 11.66 10.30 -2.94
C GLU A 32 13.01 9.85 -2.38
N TYR A 33 13.95 10.77 -2.25
CA TYR A 33 15.23 10.48 -1.64
C TYR A 33 15.16 10.53 -0.12
N TYR A 34 14.78 11.65 0.47
CA TYR A 34 14.86 11.79 1.92
C TYR A 34 13.85 10.94 2.67
N GLY A 35 12.67 10.67 2.09
CA GLY A 35 11.71 9.72 2.64
C GLY A 35 12.28 8.30 2.73
N LEU A 36 12.86 7.79 1.65
CA LEU A 36 13.55 6.50 1.67
C LEU A 36 14.80 6.52 2.54
N ALA A 37 15.60 7.58 2.48
CA ALA A 37 16.87 7.68 3.22
C ALA A 37 16.68 7.67 4.74
N SER A 38 15.49 8.02 5.24
CA SER A 38 15.17 8.00 6.66
C SER A 38 15.07 6.60 7.25
N VAL A 39 14.67 5.60 6.46
CA VAL A 39 14.40 4.23 6.95
C VAL A 39 15.12 3.11 6.17
N VAL A 40 15.57 3.37 4.93
CA VAL A 40 16.22 2.37 4.09
C VAL A 40 17.75 2.46 4.22
N THR A 41 18.40 1.35 4.53
CA THR A 41 19.87 1.25 4.53
C THR A 41 20.42 1.08 3.12
N ASP A 42 21.72 1.32 2.92
CA ASP A 42 22.38 1.08 1.62
C ASP A 42 22.33 -0.38 1.21
N GLU A 43 22.41 -1.28 2.17
CA GLU A 43 22.33 -2.72 1.93
C GLU A 43 20.92 -3.16 1.50
N MET A 44 19.87 -2.63 2.14
CA MET A 44 18.50 -2.84 1.69
C MET A 44 18.27 -2.30 0.27
N ALA A 45 18.83 -1.13 -0.02
CA ALA A 45 18.75 -0.53 -1.35
C ALA A 45 19.47 -1.38 -2.41
N GLU A 46 20.63 -1.97 -2.09
CA GLU A 46 21.34 -2.90 -2.96
C GLU A 46 20.46 -4.10 -3.34
N LEU A 47 19.84 -4.75 -2.35
CA LEU A 47 18.93 -5.88 -2.59
C LEU A 47 17.71 -5.47 -3.42
N ALA A 48 17.07 -4.37 -3.09
CA ALA A 48 15.91 -3.86 -3.84
C ALA A 48 16.27 -3.49 -5.29
N LEU A 49 17.48 -2.98 -5.53
CA LEU A 49 17.97 -2.72 -6.87
C LEU A 49 18.21 -3.98 -7.70
N ALA A 50 18.52 -5.11 -7.07
CA ALA A 50 18.66 -6.41 -7.73
C ALA A 50 17.33 -7.08 -8.08
N MET A 51 16.23 -6.67 -7.43
CA MET A 51 14.87 -7.16 -7.70
C MET A 51 14.29 -6.50 -8.97
N LYS A 52 13.29 -7.14 -9.58
CA LYS A 52 12.44 -6.50 -10.60
C LYS A 52 11.19 -5.96 -9.93
N VAL A 53 10.76 -4.77 -10.34
CA VAL A 53 9.52 -4.18 -9.82
C VAL A 53 8.31 -5.02 -10.23
N ARG A 54 7.43 -5.31 -9.25
CA ARG A 54 6.22 -6.14 -9.39
C ARG A 54 6.46 -7.56 -9.92
N VAL A 55 7.64 -8.10 -9.65
CA VAL A 55 7.94 -9.50 -9.99
C VAL A 55 8.30 -10.24 -8.71
N PRO A 56 7.53 -11.25 -8.32
CA PRO A 56 7.85 -12.07 -7.15
C PRO A 56 9.23 -12.69 -7.28
N THR A 57 9.95 -12.79 -6.17
CA THR A 57 11.28 -13.37 -6.09
C THR A 57 11.53 -14.01 -4.74
N THR A 58 12.58 -14.81 -4.66
CA THR A 58 13.01 -15.50 -3.44
C THR A 58 14.34 -14.96 -2.94
N PRO A 59 14.66 -15.12 -1.64
CA PRO A 59 15.98 -14.78 -1.10
C PRO A 59 17.13 -15.49 -1.82
N ALA A 60 16.93 -16.74 -2.24
CA ALA A 60 17.92 -17.50 -2.98
C ALA A 60 18.26 -16.90 -4.36
N GLU A 61 17.24 -16.43 -5.08
CA GLU A 61 17.43 -15.79 -6.38
C GLU A 61 18.20 -14.47 -6.27
N ILE A 62 17.86 -13.65 -5.27
CA ILE A 62 18.51 -12.36 -5.06
C ILE A 62 19.90 -12.56 -4.44
N GLY A 63 20.06 -13.46 -3.47
CA GLY A 63 21.34 -13.81 -2.89
C GLY A 63 22.35 -14.22 -3.94
N LYS A 64 21.95 -15.07 -4.90
CA LYS A 64 22.79 -15.45 -6.04
C LYS A 64 23.22 -14.26 -6.91
N LYS A 65 22.33 -13.27 -7.13
CA LYS A 65 22.65 -12.09 -7.95
C LYS A 65 23.63 -11.15 -7.28
N VAL A 66 23.53 -10.98 -5.96
CA VAL A 66 24.35 -10.04 -5.19
C VAL A 66 25.52 -10.70 -4.46
N GLY A 67 25.66 -12.02 -4.56
CA GLY A 67 26.73 -12.77 -3.89
C GLY A 67 26.58 -12.85 -2.37
N LYS A 68 25.34 -12.90 -1.85
CA LYS A 68 25.01 -12.97 -0.42
C LYS A 68 24.33 -14.30 -0.08
N ASP A 69 24.48 -14.72 1.19
CA ASP A 69 23.81 -15.91 1.70
C ASP A 69 22.28 -15.74 1.70
N PRO A 70 21.51 -16.73 1.20
CA PRO A 70 20.05 -16.64 1.15
C PRO A 70 19.37 -16.39 2.49
N VAL A 71 19.86 -16.98 3.58
CA VAL A 71 19.30 -16.79 4.93
C VAL A 71 19.48 -15.35 5.38
N TYR A 72 20.65 -14.77 5.09
CA TYR A 72 20.91 -13.36 5.37
C TYR A 72 20.01 -12.42 4.54
N VAL A 73 19.82 -12.75 3.25
CA VAL A 73 18.91 -11.99 2.37
C VAL A 73 17.47 -12.06 2.88
N GLU A 74 17.02 -13.23 3.36
CA GLU A 74 15.67 -13.38 3.92
C GLU A 74 15.47 -12.49 5.15
N GLN A 75 16.43 -12.46 6.07
CA GLN A 75 16.38 -11.56 7.24
C GLN A 75 16.26 -10.08 6.85
N LEU A 76 16.99 -9.65 5.81
CA LEU A 76 16.87 -8.30 5.29
C LEU A 76 15.53 -8.05 4.60
N PHE A 77 15.01 -9.03 3.86
CA PHE A 77 13.70 -8.94 3.23
C PHE A 77 12.57 -8.80 4.26
N ASP A 78 12.65 -9.53 5.38
CA ASP A 78 11.70 -9.36 6.48
C ASP A 78 11.78 -7.96 7.09
N GLN A 79 12.99 -7.42 7.32
CA GLN A 79 13.16 -6.04 7.77
C GLN A 79 12.62 -5.03 6.76
N MET A 80 12.87 -5.24 5.46
CA MET A 80 12.34 -4.39 4.39
C MET A 80 10.81 -4.45 4.32
N SER A 81 10.21 -5.58 4.65
CA SER A 81 8.75 -5.72 4.75
C SER A 81 8.18 -5.02 5.99
N MET A 82 8.90 -5.09 7.13
CA MET A 82 8.51 -4.37 8.35
C MET A 82 8.44 -2.86 8.12
N ILE A 83 9.43 -2.27 7.43
CA ILE A 83 9.41 -0.84 7.08
C ILE A 83 8.47 -0.51 5.93
N GLY A 84 7.91 -1.49 5.22
CA GLY A 84 6.98 -1.28 4.11
C GLY A 84 7.64 -1.04 2.75
N LEU A 85 8.93 -1.35 2.59
CA LEU A 85 9.61 -1.26 1.30
C LEU A 85 9.27 -2.44 0.38
N LEU A 86 9.09 -3.64 0.95
CA LEU A 86 8.66 -4.83 0.23
C LEU A 86 7.29 -5.30 0.72
N GLU A 87 6.56 -5.90 -0.19
CA GLU A 87 5.41 -6.76 0.11
C GLU A 87 5.78 -8.22 -0.13
N TYR A 88 4.97 -9.15 0.38
CA TYR A 88 5.09 -10.56 0.10
C TYR A 88 3.73 -11.25 0.12
N ASN A 89 3.67 -12.40 -0.52
CA ASN A 89 2.52 -13.29 -0.52
C ASN A 89 2.95 -14.76 -0.67
N TRP A 90 1.98 -15.63 -0.60
CA TRP A 90 2.12 -17.07 -0.85
C TRP A 90 1.31 -17.53 -2.08
N GLU A 91 0.96 -16.60 -2.99
CA GLU A 91 0.13 -16.85 -4.16
C GLU A 91 0.91 -17.53 -5.29
N ASN A 92 1.37 -18.72 -5.02
CA ASN A 92 2.01 -19.59 -5.99
C ASN A 92 1.65 -21.05 -5.71
N ALA A 93 1.88 -21.92 -6.70
CA ALA A 93 1.47 -23.34 -6.63
C ALA A 93 2.05 -24.10 -5.43
N ASP A 94 3.22 -23.71 -4.95
CA ASP A 94 3.93 -24.38 -3.87
C ASP A 94 3.67 -23.75 -2.49
N HIS A 95 2.86 -22.68 -2.44
CA HIS A 95 2.59 -21.87 -1.24
C HIS A 95 3.84 -21.41 -0.50
N HIS A 96 4.89 -21.08 -1.26
CA HIS A 96 6.11 -20.51 -0.70
C HIS A 96 6.02 -18.99 -0.62
N LYS A 97 6.55 -18.43 0.45
CA LYS A 97 6.67 -16.99 0.63
C LYS A 97 7.56 -16.39 -0.47
N GLN A 98 7.03 -15.42 -1.20
CA GLN A 98 7.73 -14.68 -2.24
C GLN A 98 7.61 -13.20 -1.99
N TRP A 99 8.72 -12.47 -2.10
CA TRP A 99 8.77 -11.03 -1.91
C TRP A 99 8.70 -10.30 -3.25
N THR A 100 8.07 -9.16 -3.21
CA THR A 100 7.90 -8.29 -4.37
C THR A 100 8.33 -6.88 -4.01
N LEU A 101 9.13 -6.25 -4.87
CA LEU A 101 9.38 -4.82 -4.80
C LEU A 101 8.22 -4.10 -5.51
N PRO A 102 7.32 -3.44 -4.79
CA PRO A 102 6.23 -2.72 -5.41
C PRO A 102 6.73 -1.45 -6.12
N ILE A 103 5.88 -0.84 -6.94
CA ILE A 103 6.08 0.56 -7.32
C ILE A 103 5.82 1.43 -6.10
N PHE A 104 6.14 2.72 -6.20
CA PHE A 104 6.00 3.59 -5.06
C PHE A 104 4.52 3.83 -4.69
N VAL A 105 3.66 4.17 -5.65
CA VAL A 105 2.20 4.34 -5.47
C VAL A 105 1.46 3.66 -6.63
N PRO A 106 0.49 2.79 -6.39
CA PRO A 106 0.20 2.13 -5.11
C PRO A 106 1.27 1.10 -4.74
N GLY A 107 1.71 1.08 -3.50
CA GLY A 107 2.69 0.12 -3.00
C GLY A 107 3.50 0.59 -1.81
N SER A 108 4.82 0.77 -1.95
CA SER A 108 5.70 1.08 -0.80
C SER A 108 5.26 2.31 -0.01
N ALA A 109 4.70 3.33 -0.65
CA ALA A 109 4.25 4.54 0.04
C ALA A 109 3.14 4.25 1.04
N GLU A 110 2.14 3.48 0.63
CA GLU A 110 1.05 3.06 1.50
C GLU A 110 1.58 2.21 2.64
N LEU A 111 2.38 1.19 2.32
CA LEU A 111 2.91 0.26 3.32
C LEU A 111 3.79 0.95 4.37
N MET A 112 4.60 1.93 3.96
CA MET A 112 5.43 2.72 4.88
C MET A 112 4.57 3.60 5.79
N ASN A 113 3.49 4.19 5.27
CA ASN A 113 2.62 5.11 6.02
C ASN A 113 1.57 4.40 6.89
N MET A 114 1.37 3.08 6.74
CA MET A 114 0.52 2.30 7.66
C MET A 114 1.19 2.08 9.02
N ASN A 115 2.51 2.15 9.12
CA ASN A 115 3.23 2.03 10.38
C ASN A 115 3.25 3.38 11.10
N LEU A 116 2.30 3.58 12.02
CA LEU A 116 2.12 4.85 12.74
C LEU A 116 3.40 5.30 13.46
N GLN A 117 4.04 4.40 14.22
CA GLN A 117 5.25 4.72 14.97
C GLN A 117 6.40 5.13 14.04
N GLN A 118 6.54 4.46 12.90
CA GLN A 118 7.56 4.80 11.91
C GLN A 118 7.35 6.19 11.33
N VAL A 119 6.11 6.53 10.98
CA VAL A 119 5.78 7.83 10.38
C VAL A 119 5.90 8.97 11.40
N GLU A 120 5.58 8.73 12.68
CA GLU A 120 5.80 9.71 13.76
C GLU A 120 7.29 9.97 14.02
N THR A 121 8.12 8.93 13.87
CA THR A 121 9.58 9.05 14.05
C THR A 121 10.26 9.62 12.80
N HIS A 122 9.73 9.33 11.63
CA HIS A 122 10.27 9.71 10.31
C HIS A 122 9.19 10.41 9.46
N PRO A 123 8.83 11.66 9.78
CA PRO A 123 7.75 12.39 9.08
C PRO A 123 8.04 12.65 7.60
N GLU A 124 9.29 12.51 7.17
CA GLU A 124 9.70 12.60 5.75
C GLU A 124 8.96 11.58 4.88
N ILE A 125 8.58 10.43 5.45
CA ILE A 125 7.81 9.38 4.74
C ILE A 125 6.43 9.92 4.35
N ALA A 126 5.78 10.69 5.23
CA ALA A 126 4.49 11.30 4.95
C ALA A 126 4.57 12.33 3.82
N GLN A 127 5.61 13.17 3.81
CA GLN A 127 5.84 14.16 2.75
C GLN A 127 6.10 13.48 1.40
N PHE A 128 6.84 12.38 1.42
CA PHE A 128 7.09 11.58 0.23
C PHE A 128 5.78 10.99 -0.33
N PHE A 129 4.93 10.43 0.52
CA PHE A 129 3.64 9.89 0.11
C PHE A 129 2.74 10.96 -0.52
N GLU A 130 2.60 12.11 0.11
CA GLU A 130 1.77 13.20 -0.39
C GLU A 130 2.21 13.67 -1.78
N ARG A 131 3.50 13.97 -1.92
CA ARG A 131 4.03 14.43 -3.21
C ARG A 131 3.80 13.42 -4.33
N MET A 132 3.95 12.13 -4.05
CA MET A 132 3.76 11.09 -5.05
C MET A 132 2.30 10.78 -5.33
N SER A 133 1.41 10.95 -4.35
CA SER A 133 -0.01 10.65 -4.51
C SER A 133 -0.78 11.83 -5.11
N PHE A 134 -0.65 13.02 -4.55
CA PHE A 134 -1.49 14.14 -4.96
C PHE A 134 -1.09 14.77 -6.29
N LEU A 135 0.18 15.05 -6.51
CA LEU A 135 0.60 15.71 -7.74
C LEU A 135 0.47 14.84 -9.00
N PRO A 136 0.94 13.59 -9.00
CA PRO A 136 0.76 12.70 -10.15
C PRO A 136 -0.68 12.28 -10.36
N LEU A 137 -1.42 11.92 -9.30
CA LEU A 137 -2.81 11.48 -9.42
C LEU A 137 -3.72 12.57 -9.96
N THR A 138 -3.55 13.82 -9.55
CA THR A 138 -4.31 14.95 -10.12
C THR A 138 -4.13 15.05 -11.63
N LYS A 139 -2.93 14.79 -12.14
CA LYS A 139 -2.65 14.81 -13.58
C LYS A 139 -3.16 13.57 -14.30
N ILE A 140 -2.98 12.39 -13.69
CA ILE A 140 -3.42 11.11 -14.28
C ILE A 140 -4.95 11.03 -14.33
N THR A 141 -5.65 11.51 -13.32
CA THR A 141 -7.12 11.50 -13.26
C THR A 141 -7.73 12.25 -14.46
N CYS A 142 -7.10 13.32 -14.91
CA CYS A 142 -7.52 14.05 -16.11
C CYS A 142 -7.25 13.30 -17.43
N MET A 143 -6.42 12.26 -17.41
CA MET A 143 -6.04 11.47 -18.59
C MET A 143 -6.86 10.17 -18.72
N VAL A 144 -7.59 9.78 -17.68
CA VAL A 144 -8.46 8.59 -17.73
C VAL A 144 -9.68 8.91 -18.57
N PRO A 145 -9.94 8.19 -19.67
CA PRO A 145 -11.11 8.45 -20.50
C PRO A 145 -12.41 8.16 -19.74
N PRO A 146 -13.50 8.87 -20.03
CA PRO A 146 -14.81 8.55 -19.49
C PRO A 146 -15.15 7.06 -19.69
N GLY A 147 -15.53 6.35 -18.62
CA GLY A 147 -15.77 4.91 -18.65
C GLY A 147 -14.50 4.05 -18.52
N GLY A 148 -13.36 4.65 -18.28
CA GLY A 148 -12.11 3.93 -17.91
C GLY A 148 -12.21 3.31 -16.52
N ALA A 149 -13.03 2.27 -16.40
CA ALA A 149 -13.15 1.49 -15.18
C ALA A 149 -11.82 0.76 -14.89
N GLY A 150 -11.46 0.66 -13.64
CA GLY A 150 -10.37 -0.21 -13.21
C GLY A 150 -9.01 0.47 -13.04
N VAL A 151 -8.96 1.79 -13.01
CA VAL A 151 -7.72 2.51 -12.64
C VAL A 151 -7.91 3.15 -11.27
N GLY A 152 -7.31 2.57 -10.25
CA GLY A 152 -7.33 3.08 -8.88
C GLY A 152 -8.29 2.34 -7.96
N MET A 153 -9.10 3.10 -7.23
CA MET A 153 -10.06 2.58 -6.28
C MET A 153 -11.48 2.61 -6.87
N HIS A 154 -12.27 1.58 -6.56
CA HIS A 154 -13.68 1.55 -6.89
C HIS A 154 -14.50 2.06 -5.71
N VAL A 155 -15.29 3.12 -5.91
CA VAL A 155 -16.22 3.63 -4.89
C VAL A 155 -17.41 2.68 -4.82
N ILE A 156 -17.65 2.14 -3.63
CA ILE A 156 -18.79 1.25 -3.36
C ILE A 156 -19.87 2.04 -2.60
N PRO A 157 -21.15 1.88 -2.98
CA PRO A 157 -22.24 2.60 -2.29
C PRO A 157 -22.37 2.14 -0.84
N VAL A 158 -22.87 3.03 0.01
CA VAL A 158 -23.31 2.68 1.36
C VAL A 158 -24.44 1.66 1.24
N GLU A 159 -24.26 0.48 1.78
CA GLU A 159 -25.13 -0.67 1.51
C GLU A 159 -26.61 -0.39 1.90
N LYS A 160 -26.83 0.31 3.01
CA LYS A 160 -28.18 0.73 3.42
C LYS A 160 -28.87 1.70 2.44
N ALA A 161 -28.14 2.29 1.51
CA ALA A 161 -28.71 3.14 0.45
C ALA A 161 -29.14 2.35 -0.79
N ILE A 162 -28.77 1.06 -0.87
CA ILE A 162 -29.20 0.16 -1.95
C ILE A 162 -30.62 -0.30 -1.65
N PRO A 163 -31.62 0.00 -2.50
CA PRO A 163 -32.98 -0.47 -2.28
C PRO A 163 -33.04 -2.00 -2.21
N ALA A 164 -33.75 -2.56 -1.25
CA ALA A 164 -33.93 -4.01 -1.08
C ALA A 164 -34.56 -4.72 -2.30
N THR A 165 -35.15 -3.96 -3.21
CA THR A 165 -35.73 -4.45 -4.46
C THR A 165 -34.78 -4.32 -5.64
N ASN A 166 -33.57 -3.82 -5.43
CA ASN A 166 -32.60 -3.66 -6.49
C ASN A 166 -31.83 -4.97 -6.67
N GLU A 167 -31.85 -5.52 -7.88
CA GLU A 167 -31.02 -6.65 -8.31
C GLU A 167 -29.59 -6.14 -8.59
N SER A 168 -28.98 -5.42 -7.63
CA SER A 168 -27.57 -5.02 -7.78
C SER A 168 -26.69 -6.25 -7.73
N VAL A 169 -25.58 -6.20 -8.46
CA VAL A 169 -24.59 -7.26 -8.43
C VAL A 169 -23.93 -7.32 -7.06
N ASP A 170 -23.66 -8.50 -6.56
CA ASP A 170 -23.10 -8.74 -5.23
C ASP A 170 -21.84 -7.91 -4.93
N VAL A 171 -21.00 -7.67 -5.95
CA VAL A 171 -19.78 -6.88 -5.83
C VAL A 171 -19.98 -5.41 -5.42
N GLU A 172 -21.21 -4.88 -5.53
CA GLU A 172 -21.56 -3.54 -5.05
C GLU A 172 -21.98 -3.53 -3.57
N HIS A 173 -22.07 -4.70 -2.94
CA HIS A 173 -22.35 -4.84 -1.51
C HIS A 173 -21.06 -5.04 -0.72
N ILE A 174 -20.81 -4.16 0.23
CA ILE A 174 -19.62 -4.26 1.07
C ILE A 174 -19.63 -5.51 1.94
N SER A 175 -20.81 -5.94 2.37
CA SER A 175 -21.03 -7.18 3.12
C SER A 175 -20.62 -8.42 2.33
N HIS A 176 -20.77 -8.42 1.00
CA HIS A 176 -20.29 -9.48 0.13
C HIS A 176 -18.77 -9.68 0.29
N TRP A 177 -18.00 -8.59 0.21
CA TRP A 177 -16.56 -8.64 0.34
C TRP A 177 -16.11 -9.05 1.74
N LEU A 178 -16.72 -8.49 2.78
CA LEU A 178 -16.42 -8.87 4.16
C LEU A 178 -16.73 -10.34 4.41
N LYS A 179 -17.84 -10.86 3.88
CA LYS A 179 -18.21 -12.26 4.02
C LYS A 179 -17.27 -13.19 3.27
N LYS A 180 -16.85 -12.80 2.08
CA LYS A 180 -15.89 -13.54 1.26
C LYS A 180 -14.55 -13.75 1.98
N TYR A 181 -14.13 -12.78 2.80
CA TYR A 181 -12.87 -12.78 3.51
C TYR A 181 -13.02 -12.89 5.04
N GLU A 182 -14.15 -13.39 5.57
CA GLU A 182 -14.46 -13.35 7.01
C GLU A 182 -13.39 -13.98 7.91
N ASP A 183 -12.61 -14.94 7.40
CA ASP A 183 -11.52 -15.57 8.14
C ASP A 183 -10.20 -14.78 8.07
N GLN A 184 -10.08 -13.84 7.12
CA GLN A 184 -8.88 -13.07 6.82
C GLN A 184 -9.19 -11.57 6.75
N LEU A 185 -9.71 -11.02 7.85
CA LEU A 185 -9.99 -9.59 8.02
C LEU A 185 -9.02 -8.99 9.04
N GLY A 186 -8.40 -7.90 8.66
CA GLY A 186 -7.55 -7.11 9.53
C GLY A 186 -7.86 -5.63 9.38
N VAL A 187 -7.57 -4.84 10.40
CA VAL A 187 -7.69 -3.37 10.33
C VAL A 187 -6.39 -2.72 10.78
N GLY A 188 -6.04 -1.65 10.11
CA GLY A 188 -4.88 -0.83 10.45
C GLY A 188 -5.14 0.65 10.24
N TYR A 189 -4.12 1.45 10.55
CA TYR A 189 -4.18 2.87 10.27
C TYR A 189 -4.18 3.12 8.77
N CYS A 190 -5.00 4.05 8.32
CA CYS A 190 -5.04 4.45 6.93
C CYS A 190 -3.76 5.25 6.57
N SER A 191 -3.00 4.76 5.62
CA SER A 191 -1.77 5.40 5.14
C SER A 191 -1.98 6.85 4.70
N CYS A 192 -3.05 7.10 3.94
CA CYS A 192 -3.39 8.43 3.45
C CYS A 192 -3.65 9.41 4.61
N ARG A 193 -4.41 8.99 5.62
CA ARG A 193 -4.74 9.84 6.78
C ARG A 193 -3.55 10.05 7.68
N ASN A 194 -2.71 9.03 7.88
CA ASN A 194 -1.48 9.17 8.63
C ASN A 194 -0.55 10.20 7.99
N ALA A 195 -0.38 10.13 6.67
CA ALA A 195 0.45 11.08 5.94
C ALA A 195 -0.06 12.52 6.09
N MET A 196 -1.38 12.74 5.95
CA MET A 196 -1.99 14.06 6.11
C MET A 196 -1.91 14.56 7.55
N ARG A 197 -2.17 13.70 8.54
CA ARG A 197 -2.08 14.05 9.96
C ARG A 197 -0.68 14.52 10.36
N ILE A 198 0.34 13.80 9.93
CA ILE A 198 1.75 14.15 10.23
C ILE A 198 2.13 15.52 9.66
N GLN A 199 1.51 15.93 8.57
CA GLN A 199 1.75 17.23 7.95
C GLN A 199 0.88 18.35 8.52
N GLY A 200 0.06 18.06 9.53
CA GLY A 200 -0.85 19.03 10.13
C GLY A 200 -2.07 19.33 9.28
N GLU A 201 -2.32 18.49 8.28
CA GLU A 201 -3.48 18.54 7.39
C GLU A 201 -4.39 17.34 7.65
N GLY A 202 -5.52 17.30 7.00
CA GLY A 202 -6.44 16.18 7.10
C GLY A 202 -7.89 16.60 7.26
N CYS A 203 -8.75 15.66 6.95
CA CYS A 203 -10.19 15.87 6.99
C CYS A 203 -10.77 15.08 8.17
N GLY A 204 -11.08 15.76 9.24
CA GLY A 204 -11.94 15.22 10.25
C GLY A 204 -11.26 14.64 11.48
N GLU A 205 -12.12 14.31 12.39
CA GLU A 205 -11.80 13.95 13.76
C GLU A 205 -11.45 12.48 13.92
N LEU A 206 -11.90 11.65 12.98
CA LEU A 206 -11.73 10.20 13.04
C LEU A 206 -10.35 9.80 12.51
N GLN A 207 -9.44 9.53 13.42
CA GLN A 207 -8.05 9.16 13.15
C GLN A 207 -7.74 7.71 13.49
N ASP A 208 -8.76 6.92 13.74
CA ASP A 208 -8.66 5.54 14.17
C ASP A 208 -8.23 4.60 13.04
N GLU A 209 -8.06 3.34 13.42
CA GLU A 209 -7.92 2.24 12.49
C GLU A 209 -9.18 2.11 11.63
N MET A 210 -9.06 2.32 10.32
CA MET A 210 -10.18 2.31 9.38
C MET A 210 -9.85 1.70 8.03
N CYS A 211 -8.60 1.30 7.81
CA CYS A 211 -8.21 0.63 6.58
C CYS A 211 -8.32 -0.88 6.81
N ILE A 212 -9.31 -1.50 6.18
CA ILE A 212 -9.55 -2.94 6.32
C ILE A 212 -8.76 -3.67 5.25
N ALA A 213 -7.79 -4.46 5.69
CA ALA A 213 -7.02 -5.36 4.85
C ALA A 213 -7.71 -6.71 4.77
N VAL A 214 -7.74 -7.34 3.59
CA VAL A 214 -8.39 -8.62 3.38
C VAL A 214 -7.47 -9.63 2.71
N GLY A 215 -7.75 -10.92 2.90
CA GLY A 215 -6.99 -12.00 2.27
C GLY A 215 -5.50 -11.98 2.66
N GLN A 216 -4.63 -12.29 1.72
CA GLN A 216 -3.19 -12.33 1.99
C GLN A 216 -2.59 -10.98 2.36
N PHE A 217 -3.21 -9.89 1.95
CA PHE A 217 -2.78 -8.57 2.42
C PHE A 217 -3.08 -8.36 3.91
N CYS A 218 -4.17 -8.95 4.42
CA CYS A 218 -4.40 -9.03 5.87
C CYS A 218 -3.24 -9.74 6.58
N ASP A 219 -2.84 -10.92 6.11
CA ASP A 219 -1.75 -11.68 6.72
C ASP A 219 -0.44 -10.88 6.72
N TYR A 220 -0.11 -10.22 5.61
CA TYR A 220 1.02 -9.31 5.53
C TYR A 220 0.93 -8.19 6.58
N CYS A 221 -0.22 -7.54 6.71
CA CYS A 221 -0.40 -6.46 7.69
C CYS A 221 -0.26 -6.93 9.13
N LEU A 222 -0.79 -8.12 9.45
CA LEU A 222 -0.68 -8.72 10.78
C LEU A 222 0.78 -9.07 11.12
N GLU A 223 1.49 -9.73 10.23
CA GLU A 223 2.87 -10.15 10.43
C GLU A 223 3.86 -8.98 10.50
N THR A 224 3.57 -7.90 9.80
CA THR A 224 4.43 -6.70 9.77
C THR A 224 4.00 -5.61 10.74
N GLY A 225 3.04 -5.89 11.64
CA GLY A 225 2.59 -4.95 12.67
C GLY A 225 1.87 -3.70 12.15
N LYS A 226 1.35 -3.77 10.91
CA LYS A 226 0.59 -2.68 10.26
C LYS A 226 -0.91 -2.75 10.52
N GLY A 227 -1.37 -3.80 11.20
CA GLY A 227 -2.77 -4.01 11.51
C GLY A 227 -2.96 -5.08 12.57
N ARG A 228 -4.20 -5.25 12.98
CA ARG A 228 -4.65 -6.31 13.89
C ARG A 228 -5.81 -7.06 13.28
N LYS A 229 -6.01 -8.31 13.70
CA LYS A 229 -7.14 -9.13 13.26
C LYS A 229 -8.46 -8.58 13.80
N ILE A 230 -9.51 -8.64 12.99
CA ILE A 230 -10.89 -8.26 13.35
C ILE A 230 -11.88 -9.32 12.90
N THR A 231 -13.07 -9.26 13.47
CA THR A 231 -14.22 -10.07 13.04
C THR A 231 -15.03 -9.35 11.96
N TYR A 232 -15.94 -10.09 11.31
CA TYR A 232 -16.93 -9.50 10.40
C TYR A 232 -17.75 -8.41 11.07
N ASP A 233 -18.28 -8.68 12.28
CA ASP A 233 -19.12 -7.72 13.00
C ASP A 233 -18.33 -6.44 13.34
N GLU A 234 -17.09 -6.58 13.80
CA GLU A 234 -16.22 -5.43 14.07
C GLU A 234 -15.91 -4.63 12.80
N ALA A 235 -15.71 -5.31 11.66
CA ALA A 235 -15.53 -4.63 10.38
C ALA A 235 -16.76 -3.81 9.99
N MET A 236 -17.95 -4.37 10.17
CA MET A 236 -19.21 -3.64 9.92
C MET A 236 -19.37 -2.43 10.85
N GLU A 237 -19.01 -2.54 12.13
CA GLU A 237 -19.03 -1.42 13.08
C GLU A 237 -18.05 -0.31 12.67
N ILE A 238 -16.85 -0.66 12.21
CA ILE A 238 -15.86 0.30 11.71
C ILE A 238 -16.41 1.06 10.49
N LEU A 239 -16.99 0.34 9.53
CA LEU A 239 -17.57 0.94 8.34
C LEU A 239 -18.78 1.83 8.67
N GLN A 240 -19.66 1.39 9.58
CA GLN A 240 -20.80 2.20 10.03
C GLN A 240 -20.30 3.50 10.70
N ARG A 241 -19.28 3.42 11.54
CA ARG A 241 -18.66 4.60 12.17
C ARG A 241 -18.07 5.56 11.12
N ALA A 242 -17.47 5.02 10.05
CA ALA A 242 -17.00 5.83 8.94
C ALA A 242 -18.14 6.55 8.22
N GLU A 243 -19.24 5.86 7.93
CA GLU A 243 -20.45 6.43 7.32
C GLU A 243 -21.05 7.54 8.18
N ASP A 244 -21.16 7.33 9.49
CA ASP A 244 -21.72 8.31 10.43
C ASP A 244 -20.87 9.60 10.48
N ASN A 245 -19.61 9.53 10.09
CA ASN A 245 -18.72 10.68 9.93
C ASN A 245 -18.67 11.22 8.48
N GLY A 246 -19.56 10.76 7.60
CA GLY A 246 -19.67 11.23 6.22
C GLY A 246 -18.62 10.71 5.27
N TYR A 247 -17.93 9.62 5.60
CA TYR A 247 -16.94 9.00 4.73
C TYR A 247 -17.60 8.06 3.72
N VAL A 248 -16.92 7.90 2.59
CA VAL A 248 -17.33 7.03 1.49
C VAL A 248 -16.40 5.83 1.44
N HIS A 249 -16.98 4.65 1.25
CA HIS A 249 -16.21 3.42 1.12
C HIS A 249 -15.62 3.27 -0.28
N GLN A 250 -14.41 2.71 -0.31
CA GLN A 250 -13.73 2.37 -1.54
C GLN A 250 -13.10 0.99 -1.38
N ILE A 251 -13.22 0.17 -2.40
CA ILE A 251 -12.46 -1.09 -2.52
C ILE A 251 -11.33 -0.91 -3.50
N THR A 252 -10.27 -1.68 -3.34
CA THR A 252 -9.23 -1.77 -4.38
C THR A 252 -9.82 -2.38 -5.64
N ASN A 253 -9.18 -2.15 -6.79
CA ASN A 253 -9.65 -2.73 -8.03
C ASN A 253 -9.85 -4.23 -7.89
N ILE A 254 -11.00 -4.70 -8.38
CA ILE A 254 -11.31 -6.12 -8.51
C ILE A 254 -10.41 -6.67 -9.62
N ASP A 255 -9.62 -7.67 -9.31
CA ASP A 255 -8.79 -8.34 -10.30
C ASP A 255 -9.56 -9.39 -11.12
N GLY A 256 -8.89 -9.99 -12.10
CA GLY A 256 -9.50 -11.01 -12.95
C GLY A 256 -9.89 -12.31 -12.26
N GLU A 257 -9.53 -12.47 -10.99
CA GLU A 257 -9.90 -13.58 -10.11
C GLU A 257 -10.95 -13.17 -9.06
N ASP A 258 -11.56 -12.01 -9.24
CA ASP A 258 -12.58 -11.46 -8.36
C ASP A 258 -12.05 -11.25 -6.91
N LYS A 259 -10.85 -10.68 -6.81
CA LYS A 259 -10.16 -10.40 -5.54
C LYS A 259 -9.98 -8.91 -5.34
N ILE A 260 -9.98 -8.52 -4.06
CA ILE A 260 -9.58 -7.18 -3.59
C ILE A 260 -8.51 -7.34 -2.51
N PHE A 261 -7.80 -6.26 -2.20
CA PHE A 261 -6.77 -6.26 -1.14
C PHE A 261 -7.22 -5.49 0.09
N ALA A 262 -8.01 -4.44 -0.08
CA ALA A 262 -8.42 -3.58 1.02
C ALA A 262 -9.76 -2.90 0.75
N ILE A 263 -10.40 -2.53 1.85
CA ILE A 263 -11.57 -1.66 1.91
C ILE A 263 -11.15 -0.40 2.67
N CYS A 264 -11.34 0.76 2.03
CA CYS A 264 -10.97 2.06 2.60
C CYS A 264 -12.20 2.91 2.90
#